data_a5311dfb54c36c0c6e8e0aed9913808d
#
_entry.id   a5311dfb54c36c0c6e8e0aed9913808d
#
_cell.length_a   1.000
_cell.length_b   1.000
_cell.length_c   1.000
_cell.angle_alpha   90.00
_cell.angle_beta   90.00
_cell.angle_gamma   90.00
#
_symmetry.space_group_name_H-M   'P 1'
#
loop_
_entity.id
_entity.type
_entity.pdbx_description
1 polymer ?
#
loop_
_entity_poly.entity_id
_entity_poly.type
_entity_poly.pdbx_seq_one_letter_code
_entity_poly.pdbx_strand_id
1 'polypeptide(L)'
;MHDLDAAVEGYRQKYRVEPMYRETVSAQGVEEAMIPVGGSFVQLVSPLGPETPVGRFLSDRGEGLHHVAYAVASIDHALAHLSETGARLVDTEARQGGRGARIAFVHPADLGGTLVELVELNDS
;
A
#
# COMPACT_ATOMS: atom_id res chain seq x y z
N MET A 1 7.35 8.55 -0.70
CA MET A 1 8.15 9.41 -1.59
C MET A 1 7.69 10.85 -1.48
N HIS A 2 8.61 11.78 -1.38
CA HIS A 2 8.27 13.21 -1.40
C HIS A 2 7.87 13.69 -2.80
N ASP A 3 8.53 13.13 -3.82
CA ASP A 3 8.32 13.53 -5.22
C ASP A 3 8.14 12.27 -6.07
N LEU A 4 6.88 12.00 -6.43
CA LEU A 4 6.56 10.79 -7.17
C LEU A 4 7.14 10.82 -8.58
N ASP A 5 7.15 11.99 -9.24
CA ASP A 5 7.72 12.12 -10.59
C ASP A 5 9.20 11.79 -10.58
N ALA A 6 9.95 12.32 -9.62
CA ALA A 6 11.37 12.02 -9.49
C ALA A 6 11.62 10.54 -9.18
N ALA A 7 10.78 9.92 -8.35
CA ALA A 7 10.90 8.52 -8.03
C ALA A 7 10.66 7.63 -9.25
N VAL A 8 9.62 7.92 -10.02
CA VAL A 8 9.31 7.19 -11.26
C VAL A 8 10.46 7.32 -12.25
N GLU A 9 10.99 8.54 -12.42
CA GLU A 9 12.11 8.77 -13.34
C GLU A 9 13.37 8.03 -12.89
N GLY A 10 13.60 7.97 -11.58
CA GLY A 10 14.72 7.19 -11.02
C GLY A 10 14.64 5.70 -11.38
N TYR A 11 13.44 5.14 -11.28
CA TYR A 11 13.23 3.74 -11.67
C TYR A 11 13.43 3.52 -13.18
N ARG A 12 12.98 4.46 -14.01
CA ARG A 12 13.23 4.39 -15.46
C ARG A 12 14.73 4.36 -15.77
N GLN A 13 15.47 5.30 -15.20
CA GLN A 13 16.89 5.45 -15.51
C GLN A 13 17.73 4.30 -14.95
N LYS A 14 17.47 3.90 -13.70
CA LYS A 14 18.34 2.94 -13.02
C LYS A 14 17.95 1.50 -13.28
N TYR A 15 16.65 1.22 -13.37
CA TYR A 15 16.16 -0.15 -13.48
C TYR A 15 15.44 -0.43 -14.79
N ARG A 16 15.29 0.57 -15.66
CA ARG A 16 14.64 0.45 -16.97
C ARG A 16 13.24 -0.13 -16.91
N VAL A 17 12.48 0.29 -15.92
CA VAL A 17 11.09 -0.14 -15.74
C VAL A 17 10.16 1.04 -15.88
N GLU A 18 8.95 0.78 -16.40
CA GLU A 18 7.90 1.77 -16.55
C GLU A 18 6.75 1.43 -15.61
N PRO A 19 6.08 2.44 -15.03
CA PRO A 19 4.90 2.15 -14.25
C PRO A 19 3.79 1.56 -15.12
N MET A 20 3.06 0.59 -14.56
CA MET A 20 1.87 0.06 -15.20
C MET A 20 0.74 1.09 -15.21
N TYR A 21 0.65 1.87 -14.13
CA TYR A 21 -0.34 2.94 -13.98
C TYR A 21 0.09 3.90 -12.88
N ARG A 22 -0.53 5.07 -12.91
CA ARG A 22 -0.49 6.04 -11.80
C ARG A 22 -1.92 6.40 -11.47
N GLU A 23 -2.20 6.65 -10.21
CA GLU A 23 -3.56 6.90 -9.75
C GLU A 23 -3.53 7.74 -8.47
N THR A 24 -4.52 8.61 -8.32
CA THR A 24 -4.77 9.29 -7.06
C THR A 24 -5.83 8.51 -6.31
N VAL A 25 -5.51 8.10 -5.08
CA VAL A 25 -6.43 7.36 -4.22
C VAL A 25 -6.81 8.28 -3.06
N SER A 26 -7.85 9.07 -3.27
CA SER A 26 -8.26 10.11 -2.32
C SER A 26 -8.62 9.55 -0.95
N ALA A 27 -9.26 8.38 -0.92
CA ALA A 27 -9.64 7.73 0.34
C ALA A 27 -8.44 7.38 1.22
N GLN A 28 -7.25 7.20 0.61
CA GLN A 28 -6.01 6.92 1.34
C GLN A 28 -5.11 8.15 1.45
N GLY A 29 -5.45 9.23 0.78
CA GLY A 29 -4.66 10.45 0.80
C GLY A 29 -3.34 10.33 0.07
N VAL A 30 -3.28 9.56 -1.01
CA VAL A 30 -2.03 9.33 -1.75
C VAL A 30 -2.22 9.43 -3.26
N GLU A 31 -1.12 9.72 -3.94
CA GLU A 31 -0.90 9.42 -5.35
C GLU A 31 0.05 8.23 -5.41
N GLU A 32 -0.23 7.29 -6.28
CA GLU A 32 0.58 6.08 -6.40
C GLU A 32 1.00 5.79 -7.84
N ALA A 33 2.15 5.10 -7.97
CA ALA A 33 2.59 4.53 -9.22
C ALA A 33 2.95 3.07 -8.96
N MET A 34 2.44 2.18 -9.79
CA MET A 34 2.65 0.74 -9.66
C MET A 34 3.68 0.28 -10.67
N ILE A 35 4.78 -0.27 -10.18
CA ILE A 35 5.92 -0.68 -11.00
C ILE A 35 6.01 -2.20 -11.00
N PRO A 36 5.95 -2.87 -12.16
CA PRO A 36 6.12 -4.33 -12.20
C PRO A 36 7.59 -4.70 -12.00
N VAL A 37 7.83 -5.66 -11.11
CA VAL A 37 9.17 -6.18 -10.83
C VAL A 37 9.08 -7.70 -10.74
N GLY A 38 9.46 -8.39 -11.80
CA GLY A 38 9.29 -9.84 -11.87
C GLY A 38 7.84 -10.23 -11.71
N GLY A 39 7.53 -11.17 -10.84
CA GLY A 39 6.16 -11.59 -10.53
C GLY A 39 5.46 -10.75 -9.47
N SER A 40 6.08 -9.65 -9.05
CA SER A 40 5.57 -8.80 -7.99
C SER A 40 5.52 -7.34 -8.44
N PHE A 41 5.22 -6.44 -7.51
CA PHE A 41 5.12 -5.02 -7.80
C PHE A 41 5.78 -4.21 -6.70
N VAL A 42 6.31 -3.06 -7.09
CA VAL A 42 6.70 -2.00 -6.15
C VAL A 42 5.68 -0.87 -6.32
N GLN A 43 5.02 -0.52 -5.23
CA GLN A 43 4.10 0.61 -5.22
C GLN A 43 4.82 1.82 -4.66
N LEU A 44 5.00 2.84 -5.49
CA LEU A 44 5.54 4.11 -5.05
C LEU A 44 4.37 4.97 -4.61
N VAL A 45 4.44 5.52 -3.40
CA VAL A 45 3.35 6.33 -2.86
C VAL A 45 3.87 7.70 -2.43
N SER A 46 3.10 8.72 -2.73
CA SER A 46 3.37 10.10 -2.33
C SER A 46 2.10 10.66 -1.66
N PRO A 47 2.23 11.35 -0.52
CA PRO A 47 1.06 11.86 0.17
C PRO A 47 0.45 13.04 -0.55
N LEU A 48 -0.88 13.17 -0.45
CA LEU A 48 -1.60 14.35 -0.95
C LEU A 48 -1.44 15.55 -0.02
N GLY A 49 -1.02 15.32 1.23
CA GLY A 49 -0.78 16.38 2.19
C GLY A 49 -0.04 15.85 3.41
N PRO A 50 0.54 16.74 4.21
CA PRO A 50 1.35 16.33 5.38
C PRO A 50 0.53 15.68 6.49
N GLU A 51 -0.78 15.93 6.52
CA GLU A 51 -1.69 15.39 7.53
C GLU A 51 -2.17 13.97 7.23
N THR A 52 -1.88 13.47 6.02
CA THR A 52 -2.27 12.11 5.65
C THR A 52 -1.41 11.07 6.36
N PRO A 53 -1.85 9.79 6.44
CA PRO A 53 -1.01 8.74 7.05
C PRO A 53 0.37 8.62 6.43
N VAL A 54 0.49 8.67 5.11
CA VAL A 54 1.79 8.61 4.43
C VAL A 54 2.58 9.89 4.67
N GLY A 55 1.90 11.05 4.72
CA GLY A 55 2.54 12.32 5.05
C GLY A 55 3.18 12.29 6.43
N ARG A 56 2.49 11.75 7.42
CA ARG A 56 3.02 11.58 8.78
C ARG A 56 4.18 10.59 8.82
N PHE A 57 4.05 9.50 8.08
CA PHE A 57 5.13 8.51 7.96
C PHE A 57 6.42 9.17 7.44
N LEU A 58 6.31 9.95 6.36
CA LEU A 58 7.47 10.65 5.79
C LEU A 58 8.06 11.64 6.78
N SER A 59 7.23 12.38 7.48
CA SER A 59 7.68 13.35 8.49
C SER A 59 8.43 12.66 9.64
N ASP A 60 7.95 11.51 10.07
CA ASP A 60 8.50 10.80 11.23
C ASP A 60 9.71 9.94 10.88
N ARG A 61 9.73 9.32 9.72
CA ARG A 61 10.71 8.30 9.35
C ARG A 61 11.49 8.58 8.08
N GLY A 62 11.07 9.56 7.30
CA GLY A 62 11.68 9.82 5.99
C GLY A 62 11.24 8.80 4.94
N GLU A 63 11.89 8.84 3.79
CA GLU A 63 11.60 7.90 2.71
C GLU A 63 12.07 6.50 3.06
N GLY A 64 11.29 5.49 2.69
CA GLY A 64 11.63 4.11 2.94
C GLY A 64 10.42 3.21 2.74
N LEU A 65 10.54 1.97 3.17
CA LEU A 65 9.46 0.99 3.08
C LEU A 65 8.30 1.40 3.99
N HIS A 66 7.11 1.53 3.42
CA HIS A 66 5.90 1.87 4.16
C HIS A 66 5.11 0.63 4.57
N HIS A 67 4.91 -0.31 3.64
CA HIS A 67 4.12 -1.50 3.92
C HIS A 67 4.45 -2.64 2.96
N VAL A 68 3.99 -3.83 3.32
CA VAL A 68 4.03 -5.02 2.48
C VAL A 68 2.59 -5.44 2.25
N ALA A 69 2.22 -5.76 1.02
CA ALA A 69 0.86 -6.18 0.68
C ALA A 69 0.82 -7.65 0.32
N TYR A 70 -0.20 -8.34 0.83
CA TYR A 70 -0.47 -9.72 0.47
C TYR A 70 -1.81 -9.81 -0.25
N ALA A 71 -1.82 -10.46 -1.42
CA ALA A 71 -3.06 -10.74 -2.13
C ALA A 71 -3.80 -11.88 -1.43
N VAL A 72 -5.10 -11.70 -1.21
CA VAL A 72 -5.95 -12.71 -0.60
C VAL A 72 -7.16 -12.97 -1.50
N ALA A 73 -7.67 -14.21 -1.44
CA ALA A 73 -8.84 -14.58 -2.24
C ALA A 73 -10.12 -13.93 -1.72
N SER A 74 -10.27 -13.87 -0.40
CA SER A 74 -11.40 -13.22 0.25
C SER A 74 -10.91 -12.42 1.44
N ILE A 75 -11.04 -11.12 1.36
CA ILE A 75 -10.60 -10.24 2.45
C ILE A 75 -11.48 -10.39 3.68
N ASP A 76 -12.77 -10.67 3.49
CA ASP A 76 -13.68 -10.87 4.62
C ASP A 76 -13.29 -12.12 5.42
N HIS A 77 -12.97 -13.23 4.73
CA HIS A 77 -12.49 -14.45 5.38
C HIS A 77 -11.14 -14.23 6.06
N ALA A 78 -10.23 -13.50 5.41
CA ALA A 78 -8.92 -13.23 5.98
C ALA A 78 -9.03 -12.41 7.27
N LEU A 79 -9.86 -11.38 7.28
CA LEU A 79 -10.08 -10.54 8.46
C LEU A 79 -10.73 -11.33 9.59
N ALA A 80 -11.71 -12.18 9.27
CA ALA A 80 -12.34 -13.01 10.27
C ALA A 80 -11.35 -13.99 10.92
N HIS A 81 -10.52 -14.62 10.12
CA HIS A 81 -9.48 -15.54 10.62
C HIS A 81 -8.46 -14.81 11.50
N LEU A 82 -7.98 -13.66 11.05
CA LEU A 82 -7.02 -12.87 11.82
C LEU A 82 -7.62 -12.41 13.15
N SER A 83 -8.88 -11.99 13.13
CA SER A 83 -9.58 -11.60 14.35
C SER A 83 -9.67 -12.77 15.35
N GLU A 84 -9.99 -13.96 14.85
CA GLU A 84 -10.08 -15.17 15.69
C GLU A 84 -8.73 -15.56 16.30
N THR A 85 -7.64 -15.30 15.60
CA THR A 85 -6.29 -15.63 16.09
C THR A 85 -5.70 -14.56 17.00
N GLY A 86 -6.43 -13.46 17.23
CA GLY A 86 -5.99 -12.40 18.10
C GLY A 86 -5.07 -11.38 17.44
N ALA A 87 -5.04 -11.34 16.11
CA ALA A 87 -4.23 -10.37 15.38
C ALA A 87 -4.69 -8.93 15.66
N ARG A 88 -3.74 -8.00 15.66
CA ARG A 88 -4.03 -6.58 15.85
C ARG A 88 -4.34 -5.96 14.51
N LEU A 89 -5.61 -5.60 14.29
CA LEU A 89 -6.07 -5.04 13.03
C LEU A 89 -6.16 -3.52 13.13
N VAL A 90 -5.73 -2.82 12.06
CA VAL A 90 -6.04 -1.41 11.87
C VAL A 90 -7.47 -1.31 11.38
N ASP A 91 -7.81 -2.11 10.36
CA ASP A 91 -9.15 -2.16 9.79
C ASP A 91 -9.81 -3.48 10.15
N THR A 92 -10.99 -3.42 10.76
CA THR A 92 -11.78 -4.61 11.06
C THR A 92 -12.69 -4.98 9.90
N GLU A 93 -12.89 -4.06 8.97
CA GLU A 93 -13.67 -4.26 7.76
C GLU A 93 -12.89 -3.74 6.57
N ALA A 94 -13.10 -4.34 5.40
CA ALA A 94 -12.45 -3.91 4.18
C ALA A 94 -12.88 -2.51 3.78
N ARG A 95 -11.96 -1.77 3.16
CA ARG A 95 -12.24 -0.46 2.57
C ARG A 95 -11.70 -0.41 1.15
N GLN A 96 -12.02 0.64 0.42
CA GLN A 96 -11.61 0.77 -0.96
C GLN A 96 -10.18 1.24 -1.08
N GLY A 97 -9.41 0.56 -1.90
CA GLY A 97 -8.06 0.94 -2.29
C GLY A 97 -8.00 1.36 -3.75
N GLY A 98 -6.80 1.38 -4.30
CA GLY A 98 -6.60 1.72 -5.70
C GLY A 98 -7.16 0.65 -6.64
N ARG A 99 -7.54 1.06 -7.84
CA ARG A 99 -8.01 0.19 -8.92
C ARG A 99 -9.22 -0.67 -8.55
N GLY A 100 -10.07 -0.16 -7.66
CA GLY A 100 -11.25 -0.87 -7.23
C GLY A 100 -11.00 -2.05 -6.30
N ALA A 101 -9.77 -2.23 -5.82
CA ALA A 101 -9.45 -3.30 -4.89
C ALA A 101 -10.09 -3.04 -3.53
N ARG A 102 -10.38 -4.13 -2.82
CA ARG A 102 -10.76 -4.06 -1.41
C ARG A 102 -9.52 -4.31 -0.58
N ILE A 103 -9.28 -3.46 0.40
CA ILE A 103 -8.08 -3.54 1.22
C ILE A 103 -8.40 -3.47 2.70
N ALA A 104 -7.44 -3.92 3.52
CA ALA A 104 -7.48 -3.72 4.96
C ALA A 104 -6.04 -3.77 5.49
N PHE A 105 -5.77 -2.98 6.53
CA PHE A 105 -4.43 -2.94 7.12
C PHE A 105 -4.38 -3.70 8.44
N VAL A 106 -3.26 -4.38 8.66
CA VAL A 106 -2.93 -5.06 9.89
C VAL A 106 -1.86 -4.25 10.61
N HIS A 107 -2.03 -4.04 11.90
CA HIS A 107 -1.16 -3.17 12.68
C HIS A 107 0.29 -3.67 12.67
N PRO A 108 1.29 -2.79 12.50
CA PRO A 108 2.69 -3.23 12.44
C PRO A 108 3.18 -3.93 13.71
N ALA A 109 2.58 -3.64 14.86
CA ALA A 109 2.96 -4.31 16.10
C ALA A 109 2.43 -5.75 16.20
N ASP A 110 1.58 -6.17 15.26
CA ASP A 110 1.04 -7.52 15.27
C ASP A 110 2.14 -8.56 15.04
N LEU A 111 2.94 -8.34 14.00
CA LEU A 111 4.00 -9.29 13.66
C LEU A 111 5.11 -8.59 12.86
N GLY A 112 6.27 -8.49 13.46
CA GLY A 112 7.47 -8.05 12.78
C GLY A 112 7.67 -6.55 12.58
N GLY A 113 6.74 -5.71 13.03
CA GLY A 113 6.95 -4.26 13.02
C GLY A 113 6.72 -3.57 11.68
N THR A 114 6.23 -4.29 10.67
CA THR A 114 5.92 -3.72 9.35
C THR A 114 4.41 -3.67 9.15
N LEU A 115 3.92 -2.54 8.66
CA LEU A 115 2.52 -2.42 8.28
C LEU A 115 2.21 -3.41 7.16
N VAL A 116 1.16 -4.19 7.31
CA VAL A 116 0.73 -5.16 6.31
C VAL A 116 -0.60 -4.72 5.72
N GLU A 117 -0.68 -4.77 4.40
CA GLU A 117 -1.93 -4.54 3.67
C GLU A 117 -2.43 -5.86 3.10
N LEU A 118 -3.70 -6.16 3.33
CA LEU A 118 -4.36 -7.27 2.63
C LEU A 118 -5.09 -6.68 1.42
N VAL A 119 -4.96 -7.34 0.29
CA VAL A 119 -5.55 -6.86 -0.97
C VAL A 119 -6.37 -7.96 -1.62
N GLU A 120 -7.65 -7.68 -1.85
CA GLU A 120 -8.51 -8.54 -2.67
C GLU A 120 -8.73 -7.82 -3.98
N LEU A 121 -8.13 -8.34 -5.04
CA LEU A 121 -8.15 -7.70 -6.34
C LEU A 121 -9.53 -7.83 -6.99
N ASN A 122 -9.91 -6.79 -7.73
CA ASN A 122 -11.12 -6.82 -8.54
C ASN A 122 -10.82 -7.56 -9.84
N ASP A 123 -11.49 -8.69 -10.04
CA ASP A 123 -11.26 -9.58 -11.19
C ASP A 123 -12.03 -9.17 -12.46
N SER A 124 -12.78 -8.07 -12.40
CA SER A 124 -13.59 -7.64 -13.55
C SER A 124 -12.76 -7.16 -14.74
#